data_720ae7d052caa1654b891175cec2b666
#
_entry.id   720ae7d052caa1654b891175cec2b666
#
_cell.length_a   1.000
_cell.length_b   1.000
_cell.length_c   1.000
_cell.angle_alpha   90.00
_cell.angle_beta   90.00
_cell.angle_gamma   90.00
#
_symmetry.space_group_name_H-M   'P 1'
#
loop_
_entity.id
_entity.type
_entity.pdbx_description
1 polymer ?
#
loop_
_entity_poly.entity_id
_entity_poly.type
_entity_poly.pdbx_seq_one_letter_code
_entity_poly.pdbx_strand_id
1 'polypeptide(L)'
;GNDNWAIKEDNLLGYSTAGTRFVPQPITMTRATAGTRVNPSGLVEDVELLGSEEVTNGDFSNGLTDWTENGGSYATIVSGALNSNNPDAGNWYAENISQNVSFVNGTTYKLTFKAKNISGNLNLRITQGANAMASLDLTSSFVDYTYFYTANADNGSIRIFCNSAVGQFEIDDISVKEATIDNLARVDYTDGTSSLLVEP
;
A
#
# COMPACT_ATOMS: atom_id res chain seq x y z
N GLY A 1 -26.79 -19.52 36.57
CA GLY A 1 -25.76 -19.84 35.63
C GLY A 1 -25.15 -18.55 35.11
N ASN A 2 -23.90 -18.29 35.43
CA ASN A 2 -23.15 -17.18 34.85
C ASN A 2 -22.64 -17.56 33.47
N ASP A 3 -23.54 -17.74 32.55
CA ASP A 3 -23.13 -17.88 31.17
C ASP A 3 -22.81 -16.47 30.63
N ASN A 4 -21.54 -16.18 30.50
CA ASN A 4 -21.10 -14.96 29.85
C ASN A 4 -21.51 -15.04 28.38
N TRP A 5 -22.66 -14.44 28.06
CA TRP A 5 -23.24 -14.44 26.72
C TRP A 5 -22.30 -13.88 25.64
N ALA A 6 -21.34 -13.03 26.04
CA ALA A 6 -20.37 -12.42 25.13
C ALA A 6 -19.34 -13.43 24.60
N ILE A 7 -19.20 -14.60 25.19
CA ILE A 7 -18.24 -15.64 24.80
C ILE A 7 -18.92 -16.79 24.03
N LYS A 8 -20.24 -16.82 24.00
CA LYS A 8 -20.96 -17.85 23.24
C LYS A 8 -20.92 -17.53 21.75
N GLU A 9 -20.39 -18.46 20.99
CA GLU A 9 -20.38 -18.49 19.54
C GLU A 9 -19.47 -17.45 18.85
N ASP A 10 -18.33 -17.13 19.44
CA ASP A 10 -17.34 -16.20 18.88
C ASP A 10 -17.91 -14.83 18.47
N ASN A 11 -19.01 -14.41 19.10
CA ASN A 11 -19.72 -13.20 18.76
C ASN A 11 -19.86 -12.28 19.97
N LEU A 12 -19.11 -11.19 19.95
CA LEU A 12 -19.08 -10.19 21.02
C LEU A 12 -20.41 -9.42 21.19
N LEU A 13 -21.29 -9.47 20.20
CA LEU A 13 -22.48 -8.65 20.17
C LEU A 13 -23.68 -9.42 19.62
N GLY A 14 -24.35 -10.02 20.52
CA GLY A 14 -25.66 -10.54 20.28
C GLY A 14 -26.48 -10.47 21.54
N TYR A 15 -27.74 -10.26 21.41
CA TYR A 15 -28.67 -10.38 22.50
C TYR A 15 -29.90 -11.15 22.07
N SER A 16 -30.52 -11.83 23.01
CA SER A 16 -31.82 -12.47 22.78
C SER A 16 -32.90 -11.60 23.42
N THR A 17 -33.81 -11.11 22.63
CA THR A 17 -34.98 -10.38 23.14
C THR A 17 -36.01 -11.31 23.78
N ALA A 18 -35.91 -12.61 23.55
CA ALA A 18 -36.82 -13.61 24.05
C ALA A 18 -36.18 -14.71 24.92
N GLY A 19 -34.89 -14.59 25.24
CA GLY A 19 -34.15 -15.57 26.04
C GLY A 19 -33.88 -16.92 25.34
N THR A 20 -34.25 -17.05 24.07
CA THR A 20 -34.22 -18.35 23.35
C THR A 20 -33.39 -18.32 22.08
N ARG A 21 -32.98 -17.16 21.60
CA ARG A 21 -32.23 -17.04 20.36
C ARG A 21 -31.21 -15.93 20.45
N PHE A 22 -30.01 -16.26 20.09
CA PHE A 22 -28.92 -15.28 19.90
C PHE A 22 -29.07 -14.60 18.54
N VAL A 23 -29.14 -13.28 18.53
CA VAL A 23 -29.20 -12.48 17.28
C VAL A 23 -27.92 -11.65 17.20
N PRO A 24 -27.03 -11.97 16.27
CA PRO A 24 -25.84 -11.14 16.03
C PRO A 24 -26.25 -9.71 15.68
N GLN A 25 -25.64 -8.74 16.36
CA GLN A 25 -25.78 -7.34 15.99
C GLN A 25 -24.50 -6.89 15.26
N PRO A 26 -24.61 -6.38 14.03
CA PRO A 26 -23.45 -5.82 13.37
C PRO A 26 -23.00 -4.56 14.12
N ILE A 27 -21.71 -4.51 14.50
CA ILE A 27 -21.10 -3.26 14.93
C ILE A 27 -20.64 -2.55 13.67
N THR A 28 -21.18 -1.36 13.46
CA THR A 28 -20.60 -0.44 12.48
C THR A 28 -19.72 0.53 13.25
N MET A 29 -18.42 0.47 12.99
CA MET A 29 -17.47 1.45 13.52
C MET A 29 -17.28 2.55 12.49
N THR A 30 -17.43 3.79 12.92
CA THR A 30 -17.08 4.97 12.11
C THR A 30 -15.97 5.71 12.83
N ARG A 31 -14.83 5.85 12.18
CA ARG A 31 -13.65 6.49 12.73
C ARG A 31 -13.05 7.43 11.70
N ALA A 32 -12.74 8.67 12.09
CA ALA A 32 -12.09 9.65 11.22
C ALA A 32 -10.55 9.50 11.19
N THR A 33 -10.00 8.58 11.99
CA THR A 33 -8.56 8.33 12.12
C THR A 33 -8.27 6.85 11.98
N ALA A 34 -7.05 6.50 11.55
CA ALA A 34 -6.56 5.13 11.56
C ALA A 34 -6.66 4.51 12.95
N GLY A 35 -7.00 3.24 13.03
CA GLY A 35 -6.94 2.47 14.26
C GLY A 35 -5.49 2.18 14.64
N THR A 36 -5.20 2.07 15.92
CA THR A 36 -3.90 1.62 16.41
C THR A 36 -4.02 0.30 17.13
N ARG A 37 -2.97 -0.50 17.12
CA ARG A 37 -2.83 -1.72 17.91
C ARG A 37 -1.49 -1.75 18.63
N VAL A 38 -1.42 -2.50 19.73
CA VAL A 38 -0.14 -2.88 20.32
C VAL A 38 0.27 -4.21 19.72
N ASN A 39 1.44 -4.26 19.10
CA ASN A 39 1.95 -5.49 18.50
C ASN A 39 2.56 -6.43 19.57
N PRO A 40 2.91 -7.68 19.21
CA PRO A 40 3.52 -8.64 20.17
C PRO A 40 4.82 -8.16 20.83
N SER A 41 5.47 -7.14 20.28
CA SER A 41 6.68 -6.51 20.86
C SER A 41 6.36 -5.35 21.80
N GLY A 42 5.08 -5.06 22.06
CA GLY A 42 4.64 -3.96 22.93
C GLY A 42 4.70 -2.57 22.27
N LEU A 43 4.89 -2.50 20.95
CA LEU A 43 4.92 -1.23 20.22
C LEU A 43 3.53 -0.90 19.65
N VAL A 44 3.17 0.37 19.69
CA VAL A 44 1.95 0.87 19.06
C VAL A 44 2.19 1.02 17.55
N GLU A 45 1.34 0.40 16.76
CA GLU A 45 1.36 0.49 15.30
C GLU A 45 -0.04 0.76 14.75
N ASP A 46 -0.12 1.32 13.55
CA ASP A 46 -1.39 1.52 12.87
C ASP A 46 -1.98 0.18 12.44
N VAL A 47 -3.29 0.03 12.58
CA VAL A 47 -4.03 -1.12 12.06
C VAL A 47 -4.35 -0.86 10.61
N GLU A 48 -3.92 -1.77 9.75
CA GLU A 48 -4.28 -1.78 8.33
C GLU A 48 -4.68 -3.21 7.91
N LEU A 49 -5.69 -3.31 7.06
CA LEU A 49 -5.99 -4.55 6.36
C LEU A 49 -5.53 -4.41 4.93
N LEU A 50 -4.69 -5.35 4.49
CA LEU A 50 -4.15 -5.35 3.14
C LEU A 50 -4.81 -6.45 2.31
N GLY A 51 -5.20 -6.10 1.10
CA GLY A 51 -5.65 -7.01 0.05
C GLY A 51 -4.50 -7.80 -0.59
N SER A 52 -4.82 -8.43 -1.72
CA SER A 52 -3.84 -9.10 -2.56
C SER A 52 -2.85 -8.12 -3.18
N GLU A 53 -1.72 -8.65 -3.65
CA GLU A 53 -0.76 -7.88 -4.46
C GLU A 53 -1.35 -7.61 -5.85
N GLU A 54 -1.29 -6.35 -6.27
CA GLU A 54 -1.77 -5.91 -7.58
C GLU A 54 -0.65 -5.76 -8.61
N VAL A 55 0.61 -5.67 -8.16
CA VAL A 55 1.81 -5.58 -9.01
C VAL A 55 2.42 -6.96 -9.20
N THR A 56 2.76 -7.31 -10.42
CA THR A 56 3.50 -8.54 -10.74
C THR A 56 4.98 -8.21 -10.90
N ASN A 57 5.87 -9.10 -10.45
CA ASN A 57 7.32 -8.93 -10.61
C ASN A 57 7.83 -7.55 -10.13
N GLY A 58 7.33 -7.09 -8.98
CA GLY A 58 7.74 -5.81 -8.39
C GLY A 58 9.14 -5.83 -7.78
N ASP A 59 9.69 -7.02 -7.54
CA ASP A 59 11.06 -7.28 -7.10
C ASP A 59 12.04 -7.47 -8.28
N PHE A 60 11.58 -7.35 -9.51
CA PHE A 60 12.34 -7.52 -10.74
C PHE A 60 13.17 -8.81 -10.85
N SER A 61 12.83 -9.83 -10.04
CA SER A 61 13.53 -11.14 -10.05
C SER A 61 13.45 -11.85 -11.40
N ASN A 62 12.45 -11.53 -12.21
CA ASN A 62 12.26 -12.00 -13.57
C ASN A 62 12.56 -10.93 -14.64
N GLY A 63 13.51 -10.07 -14.38
CA GLY A 63 13.87 -8.98 -15.29
C GLY A 63 12.74 -7.97 -15.45
N LEU A 64 12.50 -7.50 -16.67
CA LEU A 64 11.41 -6.58 -17.02
C LEU A 64 10.12 -7.32 -17.43
N THR A 65 9.98 -8.60 -17.15
CA THR A 65 8.74 -9.33 -17.43
C THR A 65 7.57 -8.65 -16.73
N ASP A 66 6.44 -8.51 -17.44
CA ASP A 66 5.23 -7.80 -17.01
C ASP A 66 5.37 -6.26 -16.92
N TRP A 67 6.56 -5.72 -17.14
CA TRP A 67 6.79 -4.29 -17.22
C TRP A 67 7.00 -3.84 -18.65
N THR A 68 6.40 -2.73 -19.02
CA THR A 68 6.54 -2.11 -20.34
C THR A 68 7.39 -0.86 -20.24
N GLU A 69 8.45 -0.82 -21.04
CA GLU A 69 9.30 0.34 -21.22
C GLU A 69 8.73 1.20 -22.36
N ASN A 70 8.37 2.44 -22.08
CA ASN A 70 7.80 3.38 -23.04
C ASN A 70 8.86 4.44 -23.37
N GLY A 71 8.99 4.79 -24.66
CA GLY A 71 9.84 5.87 -25.14
C GLY A 71 11.28 5.51 -25.48
N GLY A 72 11.70 4.27 -25.31
CA GLY A 72 13.05 3.82 -25.65
C GLY A 72 13.56 2.72 -24.76
N SER A 73 14.83 2.35 -24.91
CA SER A 73 15.51 1.35 -24.08
C SER A 73 16.46 2.07 -23.12
N TYR A 74 15.99 2.40 -21.93
CA TYR A 74 16.75 3.12 -20.90
C TYR A 74 16.73 2.43 -19.53
N ALA A 75 16.01 1.30 -19.45
CA ALA A 75 15.90 0.49 -18.23
C ALA A 75 16.68 -0.81 -18.34
N THR A 76 17.37 -1.17 -17.27
CA THR A 76 18.11 -2.42 -17.12
C THR A 76 17.95 -2.96 -15.70
N ILE A 77 18.22 -4.23 -15.49
CA ILE A 77 18.27 -4.78 -14.14
C ILE A 77 19.74 -4.83 -13.68
N VAL A 78 20.00 -4.17 -12.54
CA VAL A 78 21.32 -4.12 -11.91
C VAL A 78 21.21 -4.63 -10.48
N SER A 79 21.90 -5.71 -10.18
CA SER A 79 21.90 -6.34 -8.83
C SER A 79 20.50 -6.63 -8.28
N GLY A 80 19.56 -6.99 -9.17
CA GLY A 80 18.18 -7.32 -8.82
C GLY A 80 17.22 -6.16 -8.82
N ALA A 81 17.69 -4.92 -8.89
CA ALA A 81 16.84 -3.73 -8.93
C ALA A 81 16.68 -3.20 -10.36
N LEU A 82 15.56 -2.55 -10.64
CA LEU A 82 15.38 -1.77 -11.86
C LEU A 82 16.26 -0.53 -11.81
N ASN A 83 17.16 -0.42 -12.76
CA ASN A 83 17.96 0.76 -12.99
C ASN A 83 17.44 1.50 -14.24
N SER A 84 17.01 2.71 -14.06
CA SER A 84 16.50 3.56 -15.14
C SER A 84 17.42 4.76 -15.35
N ASN A 85 17.90 4.91 -16.58
CA ASN A 85 18.65 6.06 -17.01
C ASN A 85 17.72 6.96 -17.82
N ASN A 86 17.14 7.98 -17.17
CA ASN A 86 16.24 8.92 -17.82
C ASN A 86 17.01 9.90 -18.72
N PRO A 87 16.96 9.75 -20.06
CA PRO A 87 17.81 10.51 -20.97
C PRO A 87 17.28 11.91 -21.29
N ASP A 88 16.00 12.18 -21.05
CA ASP A 88 15.33 13.43 -21.44
C ASP A 88 14.36 13.94 -20.37
N ALA A 89 14.73 15.06 -19.76
CA ALA A 89 13.90 15.73 -18.75
C ALA A 89 12.61 16.37 -19.30
N GLY A 90 12.47 16.48 -20.62
CA GLY A 90 11.36 17.19 -21.26
C GLY A 90 10.14 16.32 -21.62
N ASN A 91 10.30 15.01 -21.59
CA ASN A 91 9.32 14.09 -22.18
C ASN A 91 8.75 13.04 -21.19
N TRP A 92 8.48 13.46 -20.00
CA TRP A 92 8.01 12.64 -18.89
C TRP A 92 6.76 11.77 -19.20
N TYR A 93 5.97 12.15 -20.20
CA TYR A 93 4.82 11.38 -20.66
C TYR A 93 5.18 10.19 -21.55
N ALA A 94 6.27 10.30 -22.29
CA ALA A 94 6.68 9.28 -23.23
C ALA A 94 7.69 8.29 -22.62
N GLU A 95 8.50 8.74 -21.66
CA GLU A 95 9.54 7.93 -21.07
C GLU A 95 9.16 7.48 -19.66
N ASN A 96 8.55 6.33 -19.57
CA ASN A 96 8.17 5.72 -18.31
C ASN A 96 8.23 4.19 -18.38
N ILE A 97 8.35 3.57 -17.23
CA ILE A 97 8.20 2.13 -17.06
C ILE A 97 6.84 1.91 -16.44
N SER A 98 6.05 1.03 -17.01
CA SER A 98 4.66 0.87 -16.61
C SER A 98 4.18 -0.56 -16.54
N GLN A 99 3.19 -0.80 -15.70
CA GLN A 99 2.44 -2.04 -15.63
C GLN A 99 0.96 -1.72 -15.45
N ASN A 100 0.09 -2.49 -16.10
CA ASN A 100 -1.36 -2.37 -15.89
C ASN A 100 -1.75 -2.99 -14.55
N VAL A 101 -2.55 -2.28 -13.78
CA VAL A 101 -3.04 -2.64 -12.45
C VAL A 101 -4.54 -2.47 -12.40
N SER A 102 -5.22 -3.39 -11.72
CA SER A 102 -6.68 -3.38 -11.56
C SER A 102 -7.12 -2.50 -10.40
N PHE A 103 -6.92 -1.19 -10.53
CA PHE A 103 -7.45 -0.24 -9.56
C PHE A 103 -8.98 -0.19 -9.57
N VAL A 104 -9.57 0.08 -8.41
CA VAL A 104 -11.00 0.36 -8.23
C VAL A 104 -11.15 1.81 -7.75
N ASN A 105 -11.94 2.58 -8.47
CA ASN A 105 -12.17 3.99 -8.16
C ASN A 105 -12.71 4.18 -6.73
N GLY A 106 -12.12 5.10 -5.99
CA GLY A 106 -12.47 5.38 -4.59
C GLY A 106 -11.83 4.44 -3.57
N THR A 107 -11.15 3.38 -3.99
CA THR A 107 -10.43 2.46 -3.11
C THR A 107 -9.05 3.01 -2.78
N THR A 108 -8.67 2.91 -1.51
CA THR A 108 -7.33 3.29 -1.05
C THR A 108 -6.36 2.12 -1.23
N TYR A 109 -5.18 2.42 -1.75
CA TYR A 109 -4.07 1.48 -1.95
C TYR A 109 -2.86 1.92 -1.15
N LYS A 110 -2.14 0.94 -0.61
CA LYS A 110 -0.80 1.12 -0.05
C LYS A 110 0.22 0.81 -1.11
N LEU A 111 1.02 1.79 -1.48
CA LEU A 111 2.19 1.68 -2.34
C LEU A 111 3.43 1.62 -1.46
N THR A 112 4.24 0.57 -1.60
CA THR A 112 5.57 0.50 -1.01
C THR A 112 6.61 0.22 -2.07
N PHE A 113 7.81 0.72 -1.90
CA PHE A 113 8.98 0.47 -2.75
C PHE A 113 10.25 0.92 -2.03
N LYS A 114 11.40 0.47 -2.50
CA LYS A 114 12.70 1.05 -2.13
C LYS A 114 13.34 1.69 -3.36
N ALA A 115 13.98 2.83 -3.18
CA ALA A 115 14.62 3.55 -4.28
C ALA A 115 15.84 4.35 -3.82
N LYS A 116 16.74 4.63 -4.77
CA LYS A 116 17.88 5.52 -4.59
C LYS A 116 18.22 6.31 -5.86
N ASN A 117 18.84 7.45 -5.67
CA ASN A 117 19.46 8.24 -6.73
C ASN A 117 20.85 7.69 -7.06
N ILE A 118 21.15 7.52 -8.32
CA ILE A 118 22.50 7.18 -8.82
C ILE A 118 23.21 8.44 -9.35
N SER A 119 22.48 9.26 -10.12
CA SER A 119 23.03 10.52 -10.66
C SER A 119 21.91 11.50 -11.00
N GLY A 120 22.23 12.77 -11.01
CA GLY A 120 21.28 13.85 -11.27
C GLY A 120 20.51 14.29 -10.03
N ASN A 121 19.70 15.33 -10.16
CA ASN A 121 18.81 15.81 -9.12
C ASN A 121 17.38 15.40 -9.48
N LEU A 122 17.04 14.13 -9.19
CA LEU A 122 15.84 13.49 -9.67
C LEU A 122 14.69 13.61 -8.69
N ASN A 123 13.53 14.06 -9.19
CA ASN A 123 12.25 13.88 -8.54
C ASN A 123 11.56 12.65 -9.14
N LEU A 124 11.54 11.54 -8.41
CA LEU A 124 10.86 10.33 -8.80
C LEU A 124 9.35 10.53 -8.68
N ARG A 125 8.63 10.13 -9.69
CA ARG A 125 7.16 10.04 -9.66
C ARG A 125 6.68 8.63 -9.97
N ILE A 126 5.71 8.21 -9.17
CA ILE A 126 4.90 7.01 -9.42
C ILE A 126 3.46 7.47 -9.54
N THR A 127 2.78 7.09 -10.62
CA THR A 127 1.44 7.59 -10.93
C THR A 127 0.47 6.47 -11.31
N GLN A 128 -0.83 6.68 -11.04
CA GLN A 128 -1.92 5.97 -11.73
C GLN A 128 -2.32 6.82 -12.94
N GLY A 129 -1.94 6.38 -14.14
CA GLY A 129 -2.16 7.21 -15.32
C GLY A 129 -1.50 8.59 -15.19
N ALA A 130 -2.31 9.66 -15.12
CA ALA A 130 -1.84 11.03 -14.94
C ALA A 130 -1.75 11.48 -13.47
N ASN A 131 -2.26 10.69 -12.52
CA ASN A 131 -2.43 11.09 -11.12
C ASN A 131 -1.29 10.58 -10.26
N ALA A 132 -0.69 11.46 -9.48
CA ALA A 132 0.45 11.11 -8.65
C ALA A 132 0.01 10.24 -7.47
N MET A 133 0.65 9.07 -7.33
CA MET A 133 0.62 8.20 -6.15
C MET A 133 1.77 8.54 -5.20
N ALA A 134 2.95 8.81 -5.75
CA ALA A 134 4.12 9.28 -5.03
C ALA A 134 4.89 10.31 -5.84
N SER A 135 5.52 11.27 -5.17
CA SER A 135 6.45 12.25 -5.75
C SER A 135 7.47 12.64 -4.69
N LEU A 136 8.75 12.37 -4.95
CA LEU A 136 9.80 12.53 -3.95
C LEU A 136 11.18 12.73 -4.58
N ASP A 137 12.05 13.40 -3.85
CA ASP A 137 13.47 13.49 -4.17
C ASP A 137 14.21 12.29 -3.55
N LEU A 138 15.04 11.63 -4.35
CA LEU A 138 15.73 10.42 -3.94
C LEU A 138 17.05 10.73 -3.23
N THR A 139 17.38 9.92 -2.23
CA THR A 139 18.71 9.92 -1.59
C THR A 139 19.67 9.00 -2.33
N SER A 140 20.97 9.12 -2.06
CA SER A 140 22.03 8.30 -2.70
C SER A 140 22.08 6.85 -2.21
N SER A 141 21.33 6.51 -1.18
CA SER A 141 21.21 5.15 -0.64
C SER A 141 19.77 4.67 -0.80
N PHE A 142 19.55 3.36 -0.89
CA PHE A 142 18.21 2.80 -0.85
C PHE A 142 17.51 3.18 0.45
N VAL A 143 16.29 3.68 0.30
CA VAL A 143 15.36 3.98 1.39
C VAL A 143 14.02 3.34 1.05
N ASP A 144 13.36 2.79 2.06
CA ASP A 144 12.00 2.27 1.94
C ASP A 144 11.00 3.41 2.03
N TYR A 145 10.07 3.42 1.10
CA TYR A 145 9.01 4.43 1.01
C TYR A 145 7.64 3.77 1.11
N THR A 146 6.71 4.46 1.76
CA THR A 146 5.31 4.04 1.89
C THR A 146 4.41 5.22 1.62
N TYR A 147 3.42 5.02 0.74
CA TYR A 147 2.39 6.00 0.40
C TYR A 147 1.01 5.34 0.40
N PHE A 148 0.01 6.10 0.81
CA PHE A 148 -1.39 5.75 0.63
C PHE A 148 -1.99 6.61 -0.46
N TYR A 149 -2.70 5.99 -1.37
CA TYR A 149 -3.29 6.63 -2.54
C TYR A 149 -4.71 6.14 -2.74
N THR A 150 -5.66 7.06 -2.85
CA THR A 150 -7.04 6.71 -3.22
C THR A 150 -7.17 6.80 -4.73
N ALA A 151 -7.49 5.68 -5.36
CA ALA A 151 -7.65 5.61 -6.82
C ALA A 151 -8.81 6.50 -7.28
N ASN A 152 -8.58 7.23 -8.35
CA ASN A 152 -9.56 8.16 -8.92
C ASN A 152 -10.16 7.70 -10.26
N ALA A 153 -9.84 6.48 -10.65
CA ALA A 153 -10.40 5.79 -11.80
C ALA A 153 -10.27 4.27 -11.63
N ASP A 154 -11.14 3.53 -12.28
CA ASP A 154 -11.00 2.08 -12.38
C ASP A 154 -9.87 1.73 -13.34
N ASN A 155 -9.14 0.66 -12.99
CA ASN A 155 -7.98 0.18 -13.75
C ASN A 155 -6.90 1.26 -13.94
N GLY A 156 -6.01 1.05 -14.86
CA GLY A 156 -4.97 1.98 -15.23
C GLY A 156 -3.59 1.37 -15.17
N SER A 157 -2.58 2.20 -15.45
CA SER A 157 -1.19 1.79 -15.35
C SER A 157 -0.54 2.47 -14.19
N ILE A 158 0.16 1.71 -13.35
CA ILE A 158 1.23 2.29 -12.55
C ILE A 158 2.36 2.70 -13.49
N ARG A 159 2.85 3.93 -13.37
CA ARG A 159 3.94 4.47 -14.18
C ARG A 159 5.02 5.03 -13.29
N ILE A 160 6.26 4.73 -13.62
CA ILE A 160 7.45 5.13 -12.88
C ILE A 160 8.33 5.95 -13.81
N PHE A 161 8.66 7.16 -13.42
CA PHE A 161 9.49 8.09 -14.22
C PHE A 161 10.10 9.19 -13.36
N CYS A 162 11.07 9.93 -13.91
CA CYS A 162 11.59 11.14 -13.31
C CYS A 162 10.96 12.38 -13.93
N ASN A 163 10.50 13.31 -13.09
CA ASN A 163 9.66 14.44 -13.48
C ASN A 163 10.46 15.67 -13.97
N SER A 164 11.73 15.82 -13.64
CA SER A 164 12.35 17.15 -13.73
C SER A 164 13.82 17.20 -14.17
N ALA A 165 14.49 16.08 -14.38
CA ALA A 165 15.90 16.11 -14.72
C ALA A 165 16.36 14.86 -15.45
N VAL A 166 17.42 15.01 -16.24
CA VAL A 166 18.22 13.90 -16.74
C VAL A 166 18.99 13.28 -15.57
N GLY A 167 18.98 11.97 -15.46
CA GLY A 167 19.70 11.28 -14.42
C GLY A 167 19.33 9.80 -14.32
N GLN A 168 19.85 9.14 -13.31
CA GLN A 168 19.74 7.71 -13.13
C GLN A 168 19.29 7.38 -11.72
N PHE A 169 18.35 6.45 -11.61
CA PHE A 169 17.85 5.94 -10.33
C PHE A 169 17.75 4.41 -10.34
N GLU A 170 17.71 3.84 -9.16
CA GLU A 170 17.30 2.45 -8.95
C GLU A 170 16.07 2.37 -8.08
N ILE A 171 15.18 1.44 -8.43
CA ILE A 171 13.95 1.14 -7.68
C ILE A 171 13.73 -0.36 -7.62
N ASP A 172 13.16 -0.86 -6.51
CA ASP A 172 12.93 -2.27 -6.28
C ASP A 172 11.81 -2.49 -5.25
N ASP A 173 11.38 -3.74 -5.07
CA ASP A 173 10.36 -4.16 -4.10
C ASP A 173 9.06 -3.34 -4.20
N ILE A 174 8.61 -3.09 -5.43
CA ILE A 174 7.36 -2.35 -5.67
C ILE A 174 6.17 -3.24 -5.32
N SER A 175 5.33 -2.76 -4.43
CA SER A 175 4.10 -3.43 -4.01
C SER A 175 2.95 -2.44 -3.98
N VAL A 176 1.81 -2.84 -4.51
CA VAL A 176 0.55 -2.09 -4.46
C VAL A 176 -0.53 -3.05 -3.96
N LYS A 177 -1.12 -2.73 -2.83
CA LYS A 177 -2.20 -3.52 -2.23
C LYS A 177 -3.35 -2.64 -1.85
N GLU A 178 -4.58 -3.12 -2.04
CA GLU A 178 -5.73 -2.47 -1.42
C GLU A 178 -5.49 -2.34 0.09
N ALA A 179 -5.80 -1.20 0.67
CA ALA A 179 -5.59 -0.93 2.09
C ALA A 179 -6.86 -0.35 2.70
N THR A 180 -7.36 -1.02 3.72
CA THR A 180 -8.38 -0.44 4.60
C THR A 180 -7.66 0.09 5.84
N ILE A 181 -7.66 1.40 6.00
CA ILE A 181 -7.01 2.11 7.11
C ILE A 181 -8.00 2.79 8.04
N ASP A 182 -9.22 3.04 7.56
CA ASP A 182 -10.29 3.70 8.30
C ASP A 182 -11.30 2.68 8.84
N ASN A 183 -12.02 3.07 9.89
CA ASN A 183 -13.09 2.28 10.49
C ASN A 183 -12.63 0.92 11.06
N LEU A 184 -11.35 0.76 11.36
CA LEU A 184 -10.81 -0.43 11.99
C LEU A 184 -10.87 -0.30 13.51
N ALA A 185 -11.29 -1.38 14.16
CA ALA A 185 -11.30 -1.45 15.61
C ALA A 185 -9.87 -1.46 16.16
N ARG A 186 -9.67 -0.84 17.32
CA ARG A 186 -8.43 -0.99 18.07
C ARG A 186 -8.35 -2.39 18.68
N VAL A 187 -7.25 -3.08 18.45
CA VAL A 187 -7.00 -4.41 18.99
C VAL A 187 -5.77 -4.35 19.89
N ASP A 188 -5.88 -4.91 21.08
CA ASP A 188 -4.78 -5.03 22.02
C ASP A 188 -4.26 -6.47 22.08
N TYR A 189 -2.96 -6.65 22.01
CA TYR A 189 -2.25 -7.93 22.10
C TYR A 189 -1.29 -7.99 23.31
N THR A 190 -1.46 -7.12 24.29
CA THR A 190 -0.51 -6.97 25.40
C THR A 190 -0.30 -8.26 26.18
N ASP A 191 -1.29 -9.13 26.25
CA ASP A 191 -1.26 -10.42 26.95
C ASP A 191 -1.03 -11.64 26.03
N GLY A 192 -0.70 -11.39 24.75
CA GLY A 192 -0.52 -12.44 23.74
C GLY A 192 -1.82 -12.98 23.15
N THR A 193 -2.98 -12.51 23.63
CA THR A 193 -4.30 -12.77 23.07
C THR A 193 -4.90 -11.47 22.53
N SER A 194 -5.64 -11.57 21.41
CA SER A 194 -6.28 -10.38 20.86
C SER A 194 -7.51 -10.00 21.66
N SER A 195 -7.59 -8.75 22.10
CA SER A 195 -8.79 -8.15 22.69
C SER A 195 -9.22 -6.92 21.92
N LEU A 196 -10.54 -6.82 21.67
CA LEU A 196 -11.12 -5.63 21.06
C LEU A 196 -11.23 -4.53 22.12
N LEU A 197 -10.57 -3.38 21.88
CA LEU A 197 -10.74 -2.19 22.70
C LEU A 197 -11.91 -1.37 22.16
N VAL A 198 -12.95 -1.27 22.95
CA VAL A 198 -14.06 -0.35 22.71
C VAL A 198 -13.79 0.88 23.57
N GLU A 199 -13.33 1.95 22.94
CA GLU A 199 -13.20 3.24 23.60
C GLU A 199 -14.57 3.96 23.58
N PRO A 200 -14.92 4.67 24.66
CA PRO A 200 -16.19 5.39 24.74
C PRO A 200 -16.23 6.59 23.78
#